data_6237e40d3fe2452e20baf69c9ad06d28
#
_entry.id   6237e40d3fe2452e20baf69c9ad06d28
#
_cell.length_a   1.000
_cell.length_b   1.000
_cell.length_c   1.000
_cell.angle_alpha   90.00
_cell.angle_beta   90.00
_cell.angle_gamma   90.00
#
_symmetry.space_group_name_H-M   'P 1'
#
loop_
_entity.id
_entity.type
_entity.pdbx_description
1 polymer ?
#
loop_
_entity_poly.entity_id
_entity_poly.type
_entity_poly.pdbx_seq_one_letter_code
_entity_poly.pdbx_strand_id
1 'polypeptide(L)'
;MNRWALGAAAAVAACSLAACAASEVAPPPADGGTYESIEALWQAVENAGLRCPDLVLDKPPAKFAASSGSCGEFMFLATYSSDTYLQSQLDFGRTAGQKAINVGKNWTVVSEDPERLRKHLGGTVLHTGP
;
A
#
# COMPACT_ATOMS: atom_id res chain seq x y z
N MET A 1 50.53 10.80 -27.54
CA MET A 1 50.04 9.52 -27.95
C MET A 1 49.07 8.86 -26.99
N ASN A 2 49.31 9.01 -25.74
CA ASN A 2 48.50 8.28 -24.73
C ASN A 2 47.25 8.98 -24.29
N ARG A 3 47.02 10.13 -24.79
CA ARG A 3 45.97 10.99 -24.30
C ARG A 3 44.58 10.53 -24.67
N TRP A 4 44.48 9.71 -25.63
CA TRP A 4 43.20 9.22 -26.10
C TRP A 4 42.49 8.32 -25.10
N ALA A 5 43.21 7.58 -24.34
CA ALA A 5 42.63 6.64 -23.37
C ALA A 5 41.87 7.36 -22.24
N LEU A 6 42.25 8.57 -21.94
CA LEU A 6 41.63 9.29 -20.81
C LEU A 6 40.25 9.80 -21.10
N GLY A 7 39.92 10.07 -22.34
CA GLY A 7 38.58 10.51 -22.70
C GLY A 7 37.52 9.46 -22.55
N ALA A 8 37.86 8.21 -22.75
CA ALA A 8 36.91 7.10 -22.64
C ALA A 8 36.45 6.88 -21.19
N ALA A 9 37.33 7.07 -20.23
CA ALA A 9 37.01 6.89 -18.83
C ALA A 9 35.96 7.90 -18.33
N ALA A 10 36.04 9.12 -18.79
CA ALA A 10 35.11 10.18 -18.41
C ALA A 10 33.68 9.88 -18.89
N ALA A 11 33.54 9.30 -20.06
CA ALA A 11 32.23 8.96 -20.61
C ALA A 11 31.54 7.87 -19.78
N VAL A 12 32.28 6.89 -19.27
CA VAL A 12 31.73 5.83 -18.45
C VAL A 12 31.20 6.38 -17.12
N ALA A 13 31.90 7.32 -16.52
CA ALA A 13 31.46 7.93 -15.27
C ALA A 13 30.12 8.68 -15.43
N ALA A 14 29.93 9.35 -16.54
CA ALA A 14 28.68 10.07 -16.81
C ALA A 14 27.50 9.10 -16.93
N CYS A 15 27.68 7.96 -17.57
CA CYS A 15 26.62 6.96 -17.66
C CYS A 15 26.20 6.40 -16.29
N SER A 16 27.14 6.24 -15.39
CA SER A 16 26.84 5.76 -14.04
C SER A 16 25.95 6.72 -13.25
N LEU A 17 26.19 8.01 -13.38
CA LEU A 17 25.38 9.02 -12.71
C LEU A 17 23.94 9.05 -13.24
N ALA A 18 23.77 8.88 -14.55
CA ALA A 18 22.43 8.83 -15.15
C ALA A 18 21.63 7.62 -14.65
N ALA A 19 22.28 6.48 -14.46
CA ALA A 19 21.62 5.29 -13.92
C ALA A 19 21.13 5.50 -12.49
N CYS A 20 21.86 6.22 -11.66
CA CYS A 20 21.43 6.53 -10.29
C CYS A 20 20.21 7.43 -10.26
N ALA A 21 20.11 8.39 -11.17
CA ALA A 21 18.96 9.29 -11.24
C ALA A 21 17.68 8.57 -11.63
N ALA A 22 17.77 7.44 -12.33
CA ALA A 22 16.62 6.66 -12.78
C ALA A 22 15.98 5.80 -11.67
N SER A 23 16.54 5.78 -10.46
CA SER A 23 16.07 4.93 -9.38
C SER A 23 14.98 5.55 -8.52
N GLU A 24 14.45 6.70 -8.88
CA GLU A 24 13.37 7.33 -8.15
C GLU A 24 12.08 6.50 -8.23
N VAL A 25 11.43 6.37 -7.09
CA VAL A 25 10.19 5.59 -6.99
C VAL A 25 9.04 6.38 -7.61
N ALA A 26 8.27 5.72 -8.48
CA ALA A 26 7.09 6.32 -9.06
C ALA A 26 6.02 6.57 -7.99
N PRO A 27 5.16 7.60 -8.15
CA PRO A 27 4.07 7.81 -7.21
C PRO A 27 3.09 6.62 -7.25
N PRO A 28 2.37 6.36 -6.15
CA PRO A 28 1.43 5.27 -6.11
C PRO A 28 0.24 5.52 -7.06
N PRO A 29 -0.46 4.46 -7.51
CA PRO A 29 -1.68 4.63 -8.29
C PRO A 29 -2.72 5.46 -7.54
N ALA A 30 -3.43 6.32 -8.25
CA ALA A 30 -4.45 7.19 -7.63
C ALA A 30 -5.58 6.38 -6.99
N ASP A 31 -5.93 5.24 -7.56
CA ASP A 31 -6.98 4.34 -7.05
C ASP A 31 -6.47 3.32 -6.03
N GLY A 32 -5.19 3.39 -5.66
CA GLY A 32 -4.57 2.47 -4.72
C GLY A 32 -4.13 1.14 -5.33
N GLY A 33 -4.48 0.88 -6.59
CA GLY A 33 -4.14 -0.37 -7.26
C GLY A 33 -4.71 -1.61 -6.57
N THR A 34 -4.23 -2.77 -6.98
CA THR A 34 -4.65 -4.06 -6.46
C THR A 34 -3.48 -4.79 -5.80
N TYR A 35 -3.78 -5.63 -4.82
CA TYR A 35 -2.83 -6.56 -4.23
C TYR A 35 -3.32 -7.99 -4.45
N GLU A 36 -2.40 -8.87 -4.82
CA GLU A 36 -2.73 -10.28 -5.10
C GLU A 36 -3.04 -11.08 -3.83
N SER A 37 -2.55 -10.62 -2.69
CA SER A 37 -2.70 -11.31 -1.43
C SER A 37 -2.69 -10.32 -0.27
N ILE A 38 -3.18 -10.74 0.88
CA ILE A 38 -3.11 -9.91 2.08
C ILE A 38 -1.67 -9.74 2.54
N GLU A 39 -0.79 -10.69 2.25
CA GLU A 39 0.63 -10.60 2.57
C GLU A 39 1.29 -9.49 1.77
N ALA A 40 0.93 -9.34 0.49
CA ALA A 40 1.44 -8.25 -0.34
C ALA A 40 0.95 -6.88 0.17
N LEU A 41 -0.30 -6.79 0.58
CA LEU A 41 -0.84 -5.59 1.21
C LEU A 41 -0.11 -5.28 2.53
N TRP A 42 0.11 -6.30 3.34
CA TRP A 42 0.85 -6.18 4.59
C TRP A 42 2.26 -5.60 4.36
N GLN A 43 2.98 -6.14 3.37
CA GLN A 43 4.31 -5.62 3.01
C GLN A 43 4.25 -4.14 2.61
N ALA A 44 3.25 -3.75 1.85
CA ALA A 44 3.07 -2.35 1.43
C ALA A 44 2.82 -1.44 2.64
N VAL A 45 2.02 -1.88 3.60
CA VAL A 45 1.75 -1.14 4.83
C VAL A 45 3.03 -0.96 5.64
N GLU A 46 3.84 -2.01 5.78
CA GLU A 46 5.11 -1.92 6.48
C GLU A 46 6.08 -0.99 5.76
N ASN A 47 6.15 -1.07 4.43
CA ASN A 47 7.00 -0.20 3.63
C ASN A 47 6.57 1.28 3.71
N ALA A 48 5.31 1.53 4.01
CA ALA A 48 4.80 2.89 4.25
C ALA A 48 5.19 3.44 5.63
N GLY A 49 5.80 2.61 6.47
CA GLY A 49 6.28 3.01 7.79
C GLY A 49 5.31 2.75 8.94
N LEU A 50 4.21 2.04 8.68
CA LEU A 50 3.32 1.61 9.75
C LEU A 50 3.72 0.22 10.23
N ARG A 51 3.98 0.11 11.51
CA ARG A 51 4.45 -1.15 12.08
C ARG A 51 3.34 -2.17 12.19
N CYS A 52 3.58 -3.32 11.60
CA CYS A 52 2.70 -4.49 11.67
C CYS A 52 3.58 -5.74 11.79
N PRO A 53 4.26 -5.94 12.94
CA PRO A 53 5.25 -7.01 13.06
C PRO A 53 4.65 -8.40 12.89
N ASP A 54 3.40 -8.58 13.33
CA ASP A 54 2.73 -9.88 13.29
C ASP A 54 1.33 -9.71 12.71
N LEU A 55 1.16 -10.11 11.47
CA LEU A 55 -0.16 -10.18 10.85
C LEU A 55 -0.86 -11.45 11.30
N VAL A 56 -1.99 -11.30 11.98
CA VAL A 56 -2.83 -12.42 12.40
C VAL A 56 -4.01 -12.51 11.46
N LEU A 57 -4.09 -13.59 10.71
CA LEU A 57 -5.17 -13.81 9.75
C LEU A 57 -6.46 -14.21 10.45
N ASP A 58 -7.58 -13.66 10.00
CA ASP A 58 -8.91 -14.06 10.46
C ASP A 58 -9.31 -15.38 9.81
N LYS A 59 -9.85 -16.30 10.61
CA LYS A 59 -10.32 -17.62 10.15
C LYS A 59 -11.69 -17.92 10.76
N PRO A 60 -12.77 -17.74 10.01
CA PRO A 60 -12.86 -17.33 8.62
C PRO A 60 -12.56 -15.84 8.43
N PRO A 61 -12.34 -15.38 7.19
CA PRO A 61 -12.18 -13.96 6.90
C PRO A 61 -13.41 -13.14 7.30
N ALA A 62 -13.23 -11.81 7.38
CA ALA A 62 -14.34 -10.90 7.60
C ALA A 62 -15.43 -11.12 6.54
N LYS A 63 -16.66 -10.77 6.87
CA LYS A 63 -17.88 -11.18 6.15
C LYS A 63 -17.82 -11.02 4.63
N PHE A 64 -17.28 -9.92 4.13
CA PHE A 64 -17.25 -9.65 2.69
C PHE A 64 -15.84 -9.79 2.09
N ALA A 65 -14.84 -10.08 2.90
CA ALA A 65 -13.45 -10.12 2.46
C ALA A 65 -13.08 -11.49 1.86
N ALA A 66 -12.17 -11.46 0.91
CA ALA A 66 -11.51 -12.66 0.42
C ALA A 66 -10.47 -13.14 1.43
N SER A 67 -9.76 -12.18 2.05
CA SER A 67 -8.87 -12.43 3.18
C SER A 67 -8.90 -11.21 4.08
N SER A 68 -8.65 -11.41 5.36
CA SER A 68 -8.56 -10.32 6.32
C SER A 68 -7.67 -10.72 7.48
N GLY A 69 -7.19 -9.71 8.20
CA GLY A 69 -6.33 -9.92 9.34
C GLY A 69 -6.11 -8.64 10.12
N SER A 70 -5.40 -8.77 11.23
CA SER A 70 -5.13 -7.64 12.09
C SER A 70 -3.67 -7.60 12.54
N CYS A 71 -3.20 -6.39 12.83
CA CYS A 71 -1.90 -6.13 13.41
C CYS A 71 -2.14 -5.40 14.73
N GLY A 72 -2.20 -6.15 15.82
CA GLY A 72 -2.56 -5.60 17.11
C GLY A 72 -4.03 -5.20 17.17
N GLU A 73 -4.34 -4.19 17.99
CA GLU A 73 -5.73 -3.81 18.28
C GLU A 73 -6.32 -2.78 17.31
N PHE A 74 -5.47 -2.06 16.59
CA PHE A 74 -5.91 -0.86 15.88
C PHE A 74 -5.67 -0.90 14.38
N MET A 75 -5.13 -1.98 13.84
CA MET A 75 -4.90 -2.08 12.42
C MET A 75 -5.57 -3.33 11.86
N PHE A 76 -6.40 -3.12 10.84
CA PHE A 76 -7.13 -4.20 10.17
C PHE A 76 -6.92 -4.09 8.67
N LEU A 77 -6.58 -5.21 8.05
CA LEU A 77 -6.33 -5.30 6.62
C LEU A 77 -7.31 -6.29 6.00
N ALA A 78 -7.76 -5.99 4.79
CA ALA A 78 -8.63 -6.91 4.06
C ALA A 78 -8.43 -6.76 2.56
N THR A 79 -8.60 -7.87 1.85
CA THR A 79 -8.64 -7.90 0.40
C THR A 79 -10.00 -8.41 -0.06
N TYR A 80 -10.38 -8.07 -1.29
CA TYR A 80 -11.70 -8.37 -1.84
C TYR A 80 -11.58 -8.97 -3.21
N SER A 81 -12.46 -9.93 -3.51
CA SER A 81 -12.49 -10.59 -4.81
C SER A 81 -13.29 -9.79 -5.85
N SER A 82 -14.10 -8.83 -5.42
CA SER A 82 -14.89 -7.98 -6.33
C SER A 82 -15.16 -6.63 -5.70
N ASP A 83 -15.47 -5.65 -6.55
CA ASP A 83 -15.88 -4.33 -6.10
C ASP A 83 -17.19 -4.38 -5.30
N THR A 84 -18.10 -5.25 -5.68
CA THR A 84 -19.36 -5.43 -4.95
C THR A 84 -19.14 -5.81 -3.50
N TYR A 85 -18.24 -6.75 -3.24
CA TYR A 85 -17.91 -7.14 -1.87
C TYR A 85 -17.21 -6.03 -1.11
N LEU A 86 -16.33 -5.30 -1.77
CA LEU A 86 -15.66 -4.16 -1.15
C LEU A 86 -16.68 -3.10 -0.73
N GLN A 87 -17.61 -2.74 -1.61
CA GLN A 87 -18.66 -1.76 -1.29
C GLN A 87 -19.54 -2.25 -0.14
N SER A 88 -19.87 -3.53 -0.11
CA SER A 88 -20.65 -4.11 0.98
C SER A 88 -19.94 -4.00 2.32
N GLN A 89 -18.61 -4.21 2.32
CA GLN A 89 -17.83 -4.04 3.54
C GLN A 89 -17.78 -2.58 4.00
N LEU A 90 -17.69 -1.64 3.07
CA LEU A 90 -17.69 -0.22 3.41
C LEU A 90 -19.03 0.20 4.04
N ASP A 91 -20.13 -0.28 3.50
CA ASP A 91 -21.45 -0.01 4.07
C ASP A 91 -21.59 -0.60 5.46
N PHE A 92 -21.10 -1.82 5.65
CA PHE A 92 -21.08 -2.45 6.97
C PHE A 92 -20.19 -1.67 7.95
N GLY A 93 -19.02 -1.24 7.52
CA GLY A 93 -18.08 -0.46 8.33
C GLY A 93 -18.67 0.86 8.84
N ARG A 94 -19.45 1.52 8.01
CA ARG A 94 -20.15 2.76 8.42
C ARG A 94 -21.09 2.52 9.59
N THR A 95 -21.85 1.44 9.54
CA THR A 95 -22.77 1.09 10.63
C THR A 95 -22.03 0.60 11.86
N ALA A 96 -20.86 0.02 11.70
CA ALA A 96 -20.02 -0.43 12.82
C ALA A 96 -19.23 0.69 13.49
N GLY A 97 -19.29 1.93 12.96
CA GLY A 97 -18.69 3.10 13.59
C GLY A 97 -17.19 3.25 13.36
N GLN A 98 -16.64 2.66 12.32
CA GLN A 98 -15.24 2.87 11.94
C GLN A 98 -15.04 4.33 11.51
N LYS A 99 -13.99 4.98 12.01
CA LYS A 99 -13.80 6.42 11.81
C LYS A 99 -13.17 6.78 10.48
N ALA A 100 -12.16 6.03 10.05
CA ALA A 100 -11.46 6.27 8.80
C ALA A 100 -10.99 4.95 8.21
N ILE A 101 -11.17 4.79 6.91
CA ILE A 101 -10.81 3.58 6.19
C ILE A 101 -10.03 3.99 4.95
N ASN A 102 -8.83 3.43 4.76
CA ASN A 102 -8.11 3.54 3.50
C ASN A 102 -8.69 2.52 2.54
N VAL A 103 -9.03 2.98 1.33
CA VAL A 103 -9.68 2.16 0.31
C VAL A 103 -8.87 2.20 -0.97
N GLY A 104 -8.44 1.03 -1.44
CA GLY A 104 -7.87 0.84 -2.75
C GLY A 104 -8.85 0.14 -3.67
N LYS A 105 -8.34 -0.37 -4.77
CA LYS A 105 -9.19 -1.01 -5.78
C LYS A 105 -9.75 -2.35 -5.30
N ASN A 106 -8.95 -3.14 -4.55
CA ASN A 106 -9.40 -4.43 -4.01
C ASN A 106 -8.99 -4.63 -2.54
N TRP A 107 -8.79 -3.56 -1.80
CA TRP A 107 -8.32 -3.67 -0.43
C TRP A 107 -8.82 -2.53 0.44
N THR A 108 -8.83 -2.78 1.74
CA THR A 108 -9.06 -1.76 2.75
C THR A 108 -8.06 -1.92 3.89
N VAL A 109 -7.72 -0.82 4.52
CA VAL A 109 -6.90 -0.81 5.74
C VAL A 109 -7.53 0.19 6.72
N VAL A 110 -7.71 -0.24 7.95
CA VAL A 110 -8.04 0.64 9.08
C VAL A 110 -6.77 0.77 9.92
N SER A 111 -6.33 2.00 10.18
CA SER A 111 -5.11 2.27 10.93
C SER A 111 -5.19 3.56 11.69
N GLU A 112 -4.18 3.83 12.49
CA GLU A 112 -4.07 5.08 13.25
C GLU A 112 -3.55 6.25 12.40
N ASP A 113 -2.97 5.97 11.23
CA ASP A 113 -2.40 7.01 10.35
C ASP A 113 -2.85 6.80 8.91
N PRO A 114 -4.13 7.07 8.60
CA PRO A 114 -4.66 6.87 7.25
C PRO A 114 -4.02 7.77 6.19
N GLU A 115 -3.61 8.98 6.55
CA GLU A 115 -2.98 9.88 5.57
C GLU A 115 -1.61 9.42 5.13
N ARG A 116 -0.84 8.83 6.03
CA ARG A 116 0.45 8.23 5.67
C ARG A 116 0.25 7.09 4.67
N LEU A 117 -0.73 6.23 4.92
CA LEU A 117 -1.06 5.14 3.99
C LEU A 117 -1.48 5.68 2.63
N ARG A 118 -2.37 6.68 2.60
CA ARG A 118 -2.82 7.26 1.35
C ARG A 118 -1.64 7.81 0.54
N LYS A 119 -0.72 8.46 1.21
CA LYS A 119 0.45 9.07 0.59
C LYS A 119 1.36 8.02 -0.07
N HIS A 120 1.49 6.85 0.55
CA HIS A 120 2.38 5.79 0.08
C HIS A 120 1.71 4.74 -0.80
N LEU A 121 0.44 4.43 -0.54
CA LEU A 121 -0.29 3.37 -1.25
C LEU A 121 -1.26 3.91 -2.29
N GLY A 122 -1.63 5.18 -2.21
CA GLY A 122 -2.70 5.74 -3.03
C GLY A 122 -4.07 5.39 -2.47
N GLY A 123 -5.08 5.47 -3.32
CA GLY A 123 -6.45 5.22 -2.91
C GLY A 123 -7.08 6.41 -2.21
N THR A 124 -8.17 6.15 -1.52
CA THR A 124 -8.99 7.15 -0.87
C THR A 124 -9.10 6.90 0.62
N VAL A 125 -9.20 7.95 1.42
CA VAL A 125 -9.56 7.82 2.83
C VAL A 125 -11.04 8.18 2.96
N LEU A 126 -11.84 7.22 3.43
CA LEU A 126 -13.25 7.45 3.75
C LEU A 126 -13.41 7.71 5.23
N HIS A 127 -14.05 8.81 5.57
CA HIS A 127 -14.40 9.16 6.94
C HIS A 127 -15.86 8.76 7.16
N THR A 128 -16.10 7.84 8.07
CA THR A 128 -17.42 7.23 8.27
C THR A 128 -18.09 7.64 9.57
N GLY A 129 -17.39 8.35 10.44
CA GLY A 129 -17.94 8.81 11.70
C GLY A 129 -18.47 10.22 11.63
N PRO A 130 -19.29 10.62 12.61
CA PRO A 130 -19.67 12.02 12.76
C PRO A 130 -18.49 12.91 13.12
#